data_b947f9da78b74d15a1d876f8ebd833dc
#
_entry.id   b947f9da78b74d15a1d876f8ebd833dc
#
_cell.length_a   1.000
_cell.length_b   1.000
_cell.length_c   1.000
_cell.angle_alpha   90.00
_cell.angle_beta   90.00
_cell.angle_gamma   90.00
#
_symmetry.space_group_name_H-M   'P 1'
#
loop_
_entity.id
_entity.type
_entity.pdbx_description
1 polymer ?
#
loop_
_entity_poly.entity_id
_entity_poly.type
_entity_poly.pdbx_seq_one_letter_code
_entity_poly.pdbx_strand_id
1 'polypeptide(L)'
;MDDPTWVKPAVIGAAVGATVGVVIFAAVGFTLGGWMTTGGADRVYLALAHETMIAAMVPVCLDLAAQDLDRAAKLAVIRDTPVEGRRDAVMSSGWATVPGSAQPSHDLAQACMSALDLQPTE
;
A
#
# COMPACT_ATOMS: atom_id res chain seq x y z
N MET A 1 -64.41 15.16 -1.15
CA MET A 1 -62.99 15.49 -1.47
C MET A 1 -62.60 14.61 -2.62
N ASP A 2 -62.66 15.15 -3.81
CA ASP A 2 -62.31 14.40 -5.01
C ASP A 2 -60.80 14.46 -5.16
N ASP A 3 -60.13 13.32 -5.01
CA ASP A 3 -58.71 13.20 -5.33
C ASP A 3 -58.56 13.53 -6.82
N PRO A 4 -57.81 14.57 -7.17
CA PRO A 4 -57.63 14.93 -8.56
C PRO A 4 -56.96 13.75 -9.29
N THR A 5 -57.67 13.25 -10.31
CA THR A 5 -57.27 12.03 -11.06
C THR A 5 -55.86 12.09 -11.65
N TRP A 6 -55.26 13.27 -11.73
CA TRP A 6 -53.90 13.47 -12.21
C TRP A 6 -52.82 13.20 -11.14
N VAL A 7 -53.18 13.18 -9.85
CA VAL A 7 -52.23 12.92 -8.75
C VAL A 7 -51.69 11.50 -8.80
N LYS A 8 -52.52 10.53 -9.10
CA LYS A 8 -52.11 9.12 -9.18
C LYS A 8 -51.01 8.86 -10.21
N PRO A 9 -51.15 9.31 -11.49
CA PRO A 9 -50.06 9.13 -12.45
C PRO A 9 -48.80 9.96 -12.10
N ALA A 10 -48.97 11.13 -11.48
CA ALA A 10 -47.84 11.94 -11.05
C ALA A 10 -47.03 11.27 -9.92
N VAL A 11 -47.69 10.67 -8.93
CA VAL A 11 -47.03 9.93 -7.84
C VAL A 11 -46.32 8.69 -8.36
N ILE A 12 -46.95 7.94 -9.25
CA ILE A 12 -46.34 6.76 -9.88
C ILE A 12 -45.09 7.17 -10.70
N GLY A 13 -45.21 8.23 -11.50
CA GLY A 13 -44.07 8.74 -12.27
C GLY A 13 -42.92 9.22 -11.40
N ALA A 14 -43.21 9.90 -10.30
CA ALA A 14 -42.20 10.33 -9.33
C ALA A 14 -41.52 9.13 -8.64
N ALA A 15 -42.26 8.11 -8.24
CA ALA A 15 -41.71 6.92 -7.61
C ALA A 15 -40.83 6.13 -8.59
N VAL A 16 -41.27 5.92 -9.82
CA VAL A 16 -40.48 5.24 -10.87
C VAL A 16 -39.22 6.06 -11.21
N GLY A 17 -39.36 7.38 -11.38
CA GLY A 17 -38.24 8.26 -11.66
C GLY A 17 -37.19 8.26 -10.55
N ALA A 18 -37.61 8.26 -9.28
CA ALA A 18 -36.70 8.21 -8.13
C ALA A 18 -35.91 6.87 -8.07
N THR A 19 -36.59 5.73 -8.28
CA THR A 19 -35.91 4.43 -8.27
C THR A 19 -34.93 4.27 -9.43
N VAL A 20 -35.31 4.67 -10.64
CA VAL A 20 -34.40 4.64 -11.80
C VAL A 20 -33.21 5.59 -11.59
N GLY A 21 -33.46 6.79 -11.06
CA GLY A 21 -32.41 7.76 -10.75
C GLY A 21 -31.38 7.24 -9.75
N VAL A 22 -31.84 6.59 -8.69
CA VAL A 22 -30.93 6.00 -7.67
C VAL A 22 -30.07 4.88 -8.28
N VAL A 23 -30.67 4.02 -9.11
CA VAL A 23 -29.92 2.93 -9.76
C VAL A 23 -28.86 3.46 -10.71
N ILE A 24 -29.20 4.44 -11.54
CA ILE A 24 -28.24 5.07 -12.46
C ILE A 24 -27.16 5.80 -11.69
N PHE A 25 -27.50 6.54 -10.64
CA PHE A 25 -26.53 7.25 -9.81
C PHE A 25 -25.57 6.28 -9.11
N ALA A 26 -26.07 5.18 -8.57
CA ALA A 26 -25.26 4.15 -7.99
C ALA A 26 -24.31 3.52 -9.03
N ALA A 27 -24.84 3.12 -10.19
CA ALA A 27 -24.03 2.52 -11.25
C ALA A 27 -22.91 3.47 -11.73
N VAL A 28 -23.22 4.73 -11.97
CA VAL A 28 -22.25 5.74 -12.38
C VAL A 28 -21.26 6.05 -11.26
N GLY A 29 -21.73 6.17 -10.03
CA GLY A 29 -20.89 6.40 -8.85
C GLY A 29 -19.89 5.29 -8.63
N PHE A 30 -20.29 4.03 -8.78
CA PHE A 30 -19.38 2.88 -8.63
C PHE A 30 -18.42 2.71 -9.80
N THR A 31 -18.82 3.01 -11.01
CA THR A 31 -17.98 2.79 -12.21
C THR A 31 -17.05 3.96 -12.55
N LEU A 32 -17.53 5.19 -12.39
CA LEU A 32 -16.81 6.40 -12.78
C LEU A 32 -16.37 7.27 -11.59
N GLY A 33 -17.11 7.21 -10.48
CA GLY A 33 -16.86 8.04 -9.29
C GLY A 33 -15.82 7.48 -8.32
N GLY A 34 -15.29 6.28 -8.58
CA GLY A 34 -14.29 5.66 -7.70
C GLY A 34 -14.79 5.44 -6.28
N TRP A 35 -16.09 5.22 -6.08
CA TRP A 35 -16.63 4.90 -4.77
C TRP A 35 -16.02 3.59 -4.29
N MET A 36 -15.07 3.71 -3.38
CA MET A 36 -14.43 2.54 -2.80
C MET A 36 -15.42 1.80 -1.90
N THR A 37 -15.62 0.53 -2.19
CA THR A 37 -16.27 -0.38 -1.25
C THR A 37 -15.40 -0.48 0.01
N THR A 38 -15.98 -0.83 1.15
CA THR A 38 -15.28 -0.99 2.43
C THR A 38 -14.01 -1.84 2.28
N GLY A 39 -14.05 -2.94 1.51
CA GLY A 39 -12.88 -3.77 1.26
C GLY A 39 -11.78 -3.10 0.42
N GLY A 40 -12.12 -2.16 -0.46
CA GLY A 40 -11.15 -1.36 -1.22
C GLY A 40 -10.46 -0.32 -0.34
N ALA A 41 -11.23 0.37 0.51
CA ALA A 41 -10.70 1.34 1.47
C ALA A 41 -9.77 0.66 2.48
N ASP A 42 -10.12 -0.51 2.99
CA ASP A 42 -9.29 -1.29 3.92
C ASP A 42 -7.95 -1.68 3.30
N ARG A 43 -7.93 -2.09 2.03
CA ARG A 43 -6.68 -2.44 1.32
C ARG A 43 -5.75 -1.25 1.16
N VAL A 44 -6.28 -0.09 0.78
CA VAL A 44 -5.49 1.14 0.66
C VAL A 44 -4.95 1.56 2.02
N TYR A 45 -5.77 1.50 3.06
CA TYR A 45 -5.36 1.83 4.42
C TYR A 45 -4.26 0.91 4.94
N LEU A 46 -4.39 -0.41 4.74
CA LEU A 46 -3.39 -1.40 5.15
C LEU A 46 -2.08 -1.23 4.37
N ALA A 47 -2.15 -0.95 3.06
CA ALA A 47 -0.96 -0.69 2.25
C ALA A 47 -0.22 0.56 2.75
N LEU A 48 -0.92 1.65 3.01
CA LEU A 48 -0.33 2.88 3.54
C LEU A 48 0.26 2.69 4.94
N ALA A 49 -0.43 1.95 5.80
CA ALA A 49 0.06 1.61 7.13
C ALA A 49 1.34 0.75 7.06
N HIS A 50 1.40 -0.20 6.14
CA HIS A 50 2.58 -1.02 5.90
C HIS A 50 3.78 -0.18 5.41
N GLU A 51 3.57 0.67 4.39
CA GLU A 51 4.61 1.58 3.89
C GLU A 51 5.15 2.50 4.98
N THR A 52 4.26 3.06 5.80
CA THR A 52 4.64 3.93 6.92
C THR A 52 5.46 3.16 7.96
N MET A 53 5.09 1.94 8.25
CA MET A 53 5.82 1.06 9.17
C MET A 53 7.23 0.74 8.63
N ILE A 54 7.35 0.38 7.36
CA ILE A 54 8.65 0.12 6.72
C ILE A 54 9.53 1.37 6.75
N ALA A 55 8.99 2.54 6.39
CA ALA A 55 9.72 3.81 6.43
C ALA A 55 10.23 4.14 7.84
N ALA A 56 9.44 3.85 8.87
CA ALA A 56 9.84 4.05 10.26
C ALA A 56 10.95 3.08 10.71
N MET A 57 11.10 1.93 10.05
CA MET A 57 12.13 0.93 10.36
C MET A 57 13.46 1.17 9.61
N VAL A 58 13.50 2.01 8.60
CA VAL A 58 14.73 2.32 7.86
C VAL A 58 15.85 2.84 8.78
N PRO A 59 15.63 3.77 9.72
CA PRO A 59 16.67 4.20 10.66
C PRO A 59 17.26 3.05 11.48
N VAL A 60 16.44 2.06 11.85
CA VAL A 60 16.90 0.87 12.58
C VAL A 60 17.87 0.04 11.72
N CYS A 61 17.56 -0.15 10.43
CA CYS A 61 18.47 -0.81 9.50
C CYS A 61 19.80 -0.05 9.37
N LEU A 62 19.75 1.26 9.25
CA LEU A 62 20.95 2.10 9.13
C LEU A 62 21.80 2.03 10.41
N ASP A 63 21.18 2.04 11.58
CA ASP A 63 21.86 1.89 12.87
C ASP A 63 22.53 0.52 13.01
N LEU A 64 21.83 -0.55 12.64
CA LEU A 64 22.38 -1.90 12.64
C LEU A 64 23.60 -2.01 11.72
N ALA A 65 23.50 -1.42 10.52
CA ALA A 65 24.62 -1.37 9.60
C ALA A 65 25.78 -0.50 10.11
N ALA A 66 25.48 0.61 10.80
CA ALA A 66 26.51 1.49 11.35
C ALA A 66 27.28 0.88 12.52
N GLN A 67 26.61 0.07 13.34
CA GLN A 67 27.19 -0.59 14.50
C GLN A 67 27.85 -1.93 14.16
N ASP A 68 27.67 -2.43 12.94
CA ASP A 68 28.24 -3.70 12.51
C ASP A 68 29.76 -3.59 12.32
N LEU A 69 30.53 -4.40 13.06
CA LEU A 69 31.96 -4.43 12.95
C LEU A 69 32.46 -4.91 11.60
N ASP A 70 31.69 -5.76 10.93
CA ASP A 70 31.96 -6.30 9.61
C ASP A 70 31.30 -5.52 8.48
N ARG A 71 30.80 -4.31 8.76
CA ARG A 71 30.08 -3.46 7.80
C ARG A 71 30.77 -3.35 6.45
N ALA A 72 32.05 -3.06 6.44
CA ALA A 72 32.82 -2.85 5.20
C ALA A 72 32.86 -4.13 4.35
N ALA A 73 33.07 -5.28 4.96
CA ALA A 73 33.10 -6.59 4.31
C ALA A 73 31.70 -6.95 3.76
N LYS A 74 30.65 -6.74 4.55
CA LYS A 74 29.26 -7.00 4.12
C LYS A 74 28.84 -6.09 2.98
N LEU A 75 29.18 -4.80 3.03
CA LEU A 75 28.91 -3.85 1.93
C LEU A 75 29.64 -4.25 0.65
N ALA A 76 30.88 -4.72 0.74
CA ALA A 76 31.62 -5.22 -0.42
C ALA A 76 30.90 -6.43 -1.05
N VAL A 77 30.48 -7.40 -0.24
CA VAL A 77 29.73 -8.57 -0.72
C VAL A 77 28.43 -8.16 -1.39
N ILE A 78 27.67 -7.23 -0.79
CA ILE A 78 26.42 -6.76 -1.35
C ILE A 78 26.64 -6.04 -2.70
N ARG A 79 27.67 -5.21 -2.81
CA ARG A 79 28.01 -4.50 -4.06
C ARG A 79 28.49 -5.44 -5.16
N ASP A 80 29.23 -6.47 -4.81
CA ASP A 80 29.71 -7.49 -5.75
C ASP A 80 28.61 -8.45 -6.19
N THR A 81 27.49 -8.51 -5.43
CA THR A 81 26.34 -9.33 -5.79
C THR A 81 25.58 -8.68 -6.96
N PRO A 82 25.13 -9.48 -7.97
CA PRO A 82 24.25 -9.00 -9.02
C PRO A 82 23.00 -8.30 -8.46
N VAL A 83 22.47 -7.34 -9.19
CA VAL A 83 21.35 -6.47 -8.75
C VAL A 83 20.17 -7.29 -8.21
N GLU A 84 19.86 -8.40 -8.88
CA GLU A 84 18.74 -9.28 -8.52
C GLU A 84 18.93 -9.94 -7.15
N GLY A 85 20.17 -10.17 -6.74
CA GLY A 85 20.51 -10.83 -5.47
C GLY A 85 20.85 -9.87 -4.32
N ARG A 86 21.00 -8.57 -4.57
CA ARG A 86 21.43 -7.60 -3.56
C ARG A 86 20.48 -7.52 -2.38
N ARG A 87 19.17 -7.57 -2.63
CA ARG A 87 18.17 -7.59 -1.57
C ARG A 87 18.34 -8.78 -0.64
N ASP A 88 18.55 -9.97 -1.20
CA ASP A 88 18.78 -11.18 -0.43
C ASP A 88 20.10 -11.12 0.35
N ALA A 89 21.12 -10.48 -0.22
CA ALA A 89 22.38 -10.23 0.48
C ALA A 89 22.19 -9.28 1.68
N VAL A 90 21.37 -8.23 1.55
CA VAL A 90 21.01 -7.35 2.69
C VAL A 90 20.19 -8.11 3.72
N MET A 91 19.26 -8.97 3.32
CA MET A 91 18.54 -9.83 4.26
C MET A 91 19.47 -10.77 5.02
N SER A 92 20.45 -11.36 4.34
CA SER A 92 21.45 -12.24 4.94
C SER A 92 22.43 -11.53 5.87
N SER A 93 22.64 -10.22 5.69
CA SER A 93 23.48 -9.42 6.58
C SER A 93 22.90 -9.24 7.99
N GLY A 94 21.60 -9.42 8.14
CA GLY A 94 20.84 -9.20 9.38
C GLY A 94 20.31 -7.77 9.56
N TRP A 95 20.64 -6.83 8.67
CA TRP A 95 20.25 -5.42 8.80
C TRP A 95 18.76 -5.17 8.51
N ALA A 96 18.12 -6.06 7.78
CA ALA A 96 16.69 -6.00 7.43
C ALA A 96 15.80 -6.84 8.36
N THR A 97 16.27 -7.18 9.54
CA THR A 97 15.50 -7.93 10.53
C THR A 97 14.86 -6.96 11.53
N VAL A 98 13.54 -6.95 11.58
CA VAL A 98 12.78 -6.14 12.53
C VAL A 98 13.02 -6.67 13.94
N PRO A 99 13.28 -5.80 14.95
CA PRO A 99 13.41 -6.23 16.33
C PRO A 99 12.19 -7.03 16.79
N GLY A 100 12.44 -8.22 17.36
CA GLY A 100 11.38 -9.15 17.77
C GLY A 100 10.88 -10.10 16.68
N SER A 101 11.35 -9.98 15.44
CA SER A 101 11.09 -10.93 14.36
C SER A 101 12.25 -11.93 14.22
N ALA A 102 11.91 -13.18 13.93
CA ALA A 102 12.91 -14.21 13.63
C ALA A 102 13.38 -14.19 12.18
N GLN A 103 12.67 -13.49 11.30
CA GLN A 103 12.93 -13.48 9.87
C GLN A 103 13.14 -12.06 9.34
N PRO A 104 14.04 -11.89 8.36
CA PRO A 104 14.23 -10.61 7.70
C PRO A 104 13.04 -10.24 6.83
N SER A 105 12.81 -8.94 6.65
CA SER A 105 11.73 -8.40 5.81
C SER A 105 12.26 -7.99 4.44
N HIS A 106 11.62 -8.48 3.38
CA HIS A 106 11.93 -8.12 2.00
C HIS A 106 11.74 -6.61 1.74
N ASP A 107 10.64 -6.06 2.24
CA ASP A 107 10.30 -4.66 2.01
C ASP A 107 11.24 -3.72 2.77
N LEU A 108 11.61 -4.10 3.99
CA LEU A 108 12.62 -3.37 4.76
C LEU A 108 14.01 -3.48 4.10
N ALA A 109 14.38 -4.65 3.56
CA ALA A 109 15.64 -4.82 2.83
C ALA A 109 15.69 -3.90 1.61
N GLN A 110 14.60 -3.79 0.85
CA GLN A 110 14.51 -2.90 -0.30
C GLN A 110 14.65 -1.43 0.10
N ALA A 111 13.95 -1.00 1.14
CA ALA A 111 14.02 0.36 1.67
C ALA A 111 15.43 0.67 2.24
N CYS A 112 16.05 -0.29 2.92
CA CYS A 112 17.40 -0.19 3.44
C CYS A 112 18.46 -0.06 2.33
N MET A 113 18.31 -0.82 1.24
CA MET A 113 19.18 -0.69 0.06
C MET A 113 19.12 0.70 -0.54
N SER A 114 17.92 1.28 -0.65
CA SER A 114 17.74 2.65 -1.15
C SER A 114 18.44 3.66 -0.26
N ALA A 115 18.30 3.51 1.05
CA ALA A 115 18.92 4.40 2.05
C ALA A 115 20.44 4.26 2.14
N LEU A 116 21.00 3.07 1.87
CA LEU A 116 22.43 2.80 1.81
C LEU A 116 23.08 3.08 0.44
N ASP A 117 22.28 3.56 -0.53
CA ASP A 117 22.72 3.83 -1.92
C ASP A 117 23.33 2.58 -2.60
N LEU A 118 22.70 1.44 -2.38
CA LEU A 118 23.11 0.15 -2.94
C LEU A 118 22.31 -0.24 -4.18
N GLN A 119 21.44 0.66 -4.65
CA GLN A 119 20.68 0.47 -5.89
C GLN A 119 21.57 0.72 -7.10
N PRO A 120 21.29 0.08 -8.25
CA PRO A 120 21.98 0.40 -9.47
C PRO A 120 21.71 1.85 -9.84
N THR A 121 22.75 2.61 -10.07
CA THR A 121 22.65 3.92 -10.73
C THR A 121 22.20 3.68 -12.16
N GLU A 122 21.03 4.19 -12.52
CA GLU A 122 20.59 4.27 -13.92
C GLU A 122 21.53 5.15 -14.75
#